data_c305a8f5b166ec9271729d3302c0aa9e
#
_entry.id   c305a8f5b166ec9271729d3302c0aa9e
#
_cell.length_a   1.000
_cell.length_b   1.000
_cell.length_c   1.000
_cell.angle_alpha   90.00
_cell.angle_beta   90.00
_cell.angle_gamma   90.00
#
_symmetry.space_group_name_H-M   'P 1'
#
loop_
_entity.id
_entity.type
_entity.pdbx_description
1 polymer ?
#
loop_
_entity_poly.entity_id
_entity_poly.type
_entity_poly.pdbx_seq_one_letter_code
_entity_poly.pdbx_strand_id
1 'polypeptide(L)'
;MGTGILAMTSLFYSRYIPFLKNLSYILFYFNIVLFFVLLIPWILRWIFFRKEALNDLEHPVLSNFYATIAIGMLVLAADFIVIGKNMEIGEIFWFTGTLATIFFGILTPYLMFKGEHVKLDHINPAWFIPPVGLIVIPIAGSLIIPHVSGMAREFVIFLNYFGWGSGFFIYLALLAIAMYRFILHHPLPNTLAPTIWINLGPIGAGTVALVNLTKNSSFIAVKEPFFVFGFLFWGFGIWWVIMAITMTIHYIRRLKLPYAMSWWAFTFPLGAYVAASHTISSLFEIKLIDYIGFALYWLLFIFWLVTFVKTFIRAYHGTLFRG
;
A
#
# COMPACT_ATOMS: atom_id res chain seq x y z
N MET A 1 -0.17 -5.22 -6.02
CA MET A 1 0.16 -3.90 -5.41
C MET A 1 1.55 -3.39 -5.82
N GLY A 2 2.67 -4.08 -5.45
CA GLY A 2 4.02 -3.60 -5.72
C GLY A 2 4.32 -3.37 -7.21
N THR A 3 3.85 -4.23 -8.09
CA THR A 3 4.00 -4.08 -9.54
C THR A 3 3.16 -2.92 -10.09
N GLY A 4 1.92 -2.75 -9.62
CA GLY A 4 1.05 -1.65 -10.07
C GLY A 4 1.61 -0.29 -9.65
N ILE A 5 2.01 -0.11 -8.38
CA ILE A 5 2.59 1.16 -7.96
C ILE A 5 3.93 1.47 -8.68
N LEU A 6 4.70 0.44 -9.05
CA LEU A 6 5.89 0.63 -9.91
C LEU A 6 5.49 1.07 -11.31
N ALA A 7 4.41 0.51 -11.89
CA ALA A 7 3.87 0.95 -13.18
C ALA A 7 3.46 2.43 -13.13
N MET A 8 2.70 2.82 -12.10
CA MET A 8 2.25 4.20 -11.90
C MET A 8 3.41 5.18 -11.74
N THR A 9 4.38 4.87 -10.88
CA THR A 9 5.54 5.72 -10.64
C THR A 9 6.48 5.79 -11.84
N SER A 10 6.57 4.73 -12.65
CA SER A 10 7.27 4.76 -13.94
C SER A 10 6.64 5.78 -14.89
N LEU A 11 5.29 5.86 -14.93
CA LEU A 11 4.60 6.89 -15.73
C LEU A 11 4.95 8.30 -15.24
N PHE A 12 4.94 8.54 -13.92
CA PHE A 12 5.24 9.85 -13.34
C PHE A 12 6.64 10.35 -13.71
N TYR A 13 7.63 9.47 -13.68
CA TYR A 13 9.02 9.81 -13.97
C TYR A 13 9.42 9.63 -15.44
N SER A 14 8.47 9.30 -16.33
CA SER A 14 8.70 9.20 -17.78
C SER A 14 9.14 10.54 -18.40
N ARG A 15 8.87 11.65 -17.73
CA ARG A 15 9.35 12.99 -18.12
C ARG A 15 10.88 13.13 -18.07
N TYR A 16 11.56 12.38 -17.20
CA TYR A 16 13.01 12.35 -17.11
C TYR A 16 13.64 11.32 -18.06
N ILE A 17 12.98 10.16 -18.18
CA ILE A 17 13.44 9.06 -19.03
C ILE A 17 12.26 8.54 -19.83
N PRO A 18 12.14 8.88 -21.13
CA PRO A 18 10.99 8.51 -21.96
C PRO A 18 10.67 7.01 -21.99
N PHE A 19 11.71 6.17 -21.90
CA PHE A 19 11.54 4.71 -21.83
C PHE A 19 10.63 4.25 -20.67
N LEU A 20 10.60 4.98 -19.56
CA LEU A 20 9.76 4.63 -18.40
C LEU A 20 8.27 4.65 -18.72
N LYS A 21 7.84 5.37 -19.76
CA LYS A 21 6.48 5.32 -20.26
C LYS A 21 6.13 3.95 -20.81
N ASN A 22 7.00 3.37 -21.62
CA ASN A 22 6.80 2.02 -22.17
C ASN A 22 6.88 0.97 -21.05
N LEU A 23 7.82 1.12 -20.13
CA LEU A 23 7.93 0.27 -18.95
C LEU A 23 6.64 0.30 -18.11
N SER A 24 6.03 1.48 -17.93
CA SER A 24 4.75 1.63 -17.22
C SER A 24 3.64 0.76 -17.87
N TYR A 25 3.48 0.82 -19.19
CA TYR A 25 2.50 -0.01 -19.89
C TYR A 25 2.79 -1.51 -19.76
N ILE A 26 4.06 -1.91 -19.91
CA ILE A 26 4.46 -3.32 -19.76
C ILE A 26 4.12 -3.82 -18.35
N LEU A 27 4.48 -3.06 -17.32
CA LEU A 27 4.21 -3.41 -15.93
C LEU A 27 2.71 -3.39 -15.62
N PHE A 28 1.93 -2.49 -16.21
CA PHE A 28 0.49 -2.43 -16.04
C PHE A 28 -0.19 -3.71 -16.57
N TYR A 29 0.07 -4.09 -17.83
CA TYR A 29 -0.50 -5.32 -18.39
C TYR A 29 0.00 -6.56 -17.65
N PHE A 30 1.27 -6.60 -17.30
CA PHE A 30 1.84 -7.67 -16.48
C PHE A 30 1.14 -7.76 -15.10
N ASN A 31 0.85 -6.62 -14.46
CA ASN A 31 0.16 -6.57 -13.18
C ASN A 31 -1.27 -7.11 -13.26
N ILE A 32 -1.99 -6.83 -14.35
CA ILE A 32 -3.33 -7.39 -14.58
C ILE A 32 -3.26 -8.92 -14.62
N VAL A 33 -2.36 -9.48 -15.45
CA VAL A 33 -2.19 -10.94 -15.56
C VAL A 33 -1.80 -11.54 -14.21
N LEU A 34 -0.81 -10.93 -13.54
CA LEU A 34 -0.32 -11.39 -12.24
C LEU A 34 -1.42 -11.38 -11.18
N PHE A 35 -2.30 -10.37 -11.18
CA PHE A 35 -3.42 -10.28 -10.25
C PHE A 35 -4.34 -11.49 -10.38
N PHE A 36 -4.76 -11.83 -11.59
CA PHE A 36 -5.65 -13.00 -11.82
C PHE A 36 -4.94 -14.32 -11.54
N VAL A 37 -3.67 -14.46 -11.92
CA VAL A 37 -2.86 -15.65 -11.60
C VAL A 37 -2.77 -15.88 -10.09
N LEU A 38 -2.69 -14.83 -9.28
CA LEU A 38 -2.64 -14.94 -7.80
C LEU A 38 -4.05 -15.05 -7.19
N LEU A 39 -5.06 -14.47 -7.80
CA LEU A 39 -6.44 -14.55 -7.33
C LEU A 39 -6.99 -15.98 -7.38
N ILE A 40 -6.67 -16.74 -8.44
CA ILE A 40 -7.14 -18.11 -8.62
C ILE A 40 -6.74 -19.00 -7.43
N PRO A 41 -5.46 -19.18 -7.06
CA PRO A 41 -5.09 -20.00 -5.91
C PRO A 41 -5.64 -19.44 -4.58
N TRP A 42 -5.82 -18.13 -4.46
CA TRP A 42 -6.44 -17.54 -3.28
C TRP A 42 -7.91 -17.97 -3.14
N ILE A 43 -8.70 -17.96 -4.23
CA ILE A 43 -10.07 -18.47 -4.24
C ILE A 43 -10.11 -19.97 -3.97
N LEU A 44 -9.23 -20.74 -4.66
CA LEU A 44 -9.16 -22.20 -4.48
C LEU A 44 -8.79 -22.59 -3.05
N ARG A 45 -7.99 -21.77 -2.35
CA ARG A 45 -7.68 -21.97 -0.93
C ARG A 45 -8.95 -21.94 -0.07
N TRP A 46 -9.90 -21.02 -0.34
CA TRP A 46 -11.16 -20.95 0.39
C TRP A 46 -12.11 -22.12 0.10
N ILE A 47 -12.00 -22.70 -1.10
CA ILE A 47 -12.84 -23.83 -1.51
C ILE A 47 -12.28 -25.14 -0.93
N PHE A 48 -10.98 -25.39 -1.10
CA PHE A 48 -10.36 -26.69 -0.79
C PHE A 48 -9.69 -26.74 0.60
N PHE A 49 -9.26 -25.59 1.14
CA PHE A 49 -8.49 -25.49 2.40
C PHE A 49 -9.11 -24.44 3.34
N ARG A 50 -10.44 -24.53 3.48
CA ARG A 50 -11.22 -23.54 4.27
C ARG A 50 -10.80 -23.47 5.72
N LYS A 51 -10.44 -24.60 6.35
CA LYS A 51 -10.02 -24.65 7.75
C LYS A 51 -8.72 -23.89 7.96
N GLU A 52 -7.75 -24.11 7.09
CA GLU A 52 -6.43 -23.43 7.11
C GLU A 52 -6.61 -21.92 6.82
N ALA A 53 -7.50 -21.56 5.89
CA ALA A 53 -7.79 -20.16 5.60
C ALA A 53 -8.44 -19.44 6.80
N LEU A 54 -9.32 -20.10 7.54
CA LEU A 54 -9.92 -19.56 8.77
C LEU A 54 -8.87 -19.44 9.89
N ASN A 55 -8.01 -20.44 10.07
CA ASN A 55 -6.92 -20.36 11.05
C ASN A 55 -5.97 -19.19 10.77
N ASP A 56 -5.65 -18.92 9.49
CA ASP A 56 -4.83 -17.76 9.12
C ASP A 56 -5.54 -16.43 9.46
N LEU A 57 -6.85 -16.35 9.29
CA LEU A 57 -7.62 -15.15 9.65
C LEU A 57 -7.63 -14.90 11.16
N GLU A 58 -7.58 -15.93 11.97
CA GLU A 58 -7.48 -15.81 13.43
C GLU A 58 -6.05 -15.54 13.91
N HIS A 59 -5.04 -15.73 13.05
CA HIS A 59 -3.66 -15.49 13.42
C HIS A 59 -3.33 -13.98 13.47
N PRO A 60 -2.78 -13.43 14.58
CA PRO A 60 -2.62 -11.98 14.79
C PRO A 60 -1.72 -11.26 13.78
N VAL A 61 -0.89 -11.99 13.04
CA VAL A 61 0.01 -11.44 12.01
C VAL A 61 -0.51 -11.75 10.61
N LEU A 62 -0.92 -13.00 10.34
CA LEU A 62 -1.31 -13.43 8.99
C LEU A 62 -2.62 -12.81 8.53
N SER A 63 -3.58 -12.59 9.44
CA SER A 63 -4.86 -11.95 9.15
C SER A 63 -4.73 -10.60 8.44
N ASN A 64 -3.71 -9.84 8.78
CA ASN A 64 -3.49 -8.52 8.19
C ASN A 64 -3.17 -8.59 6.68
N PHE A 65 -2.55 -9.66 6.22
CA PHE A 65 -2.21 -9.84 4.81
C PHE A 65 -3.43 -10.16 3.92
N TYR A 66 -4.56 -10.57 4.49
CA TYR A 66 -5.79 -10.79 3.70
C TYR A 66 -6.31 -9.50 3.04
N ALA A 67 -6.11 -8.35 3.66
CA ALA A 67 -6.46 -7.06 3.06
C ALA A 67 -5.63 -6.72 1.80
N THR A 68 -4.50 -7.40 1.56
CA THR A 68 -3.61 -7.09 0.42
C THR A 68 -4.27 -7.33 -0.93
N ILE A 69 -5.22 -8.28 -1.03
CA ILE A 69 -5.94 -8.54 -2.28
C ILE A 69 -6.86 -7.36 -2.63
N ALA A 70 -7.56 -6.84 -1.63
CA ALA A 70 -8.46 -5.69 -1.79
C ALA A 70 -7.66 -4.43 -2.18
N ILE A 71 -6.51 -4.19 -1.53
CA ILE A 71 -5.61 -3.10 -1.90
C ILE A 71 -5.08 -3.30 -3.33
N GLY A 72 -4.81 -4.55 -3.74
CA GLY A 72 -4.42 -4.89 -5.11
C GLY A 72 -5.46 -4.46 -6.14
N MET A 73 -6.76 -4.66 -5.83
CA MET A 73 -7.87 -4.17 -6.68
C MET A 73 -7.90 -2.65 -6.75
N LEU A 74 -7.72 -1.95 -5.63
CA LEU A 74 -7.70 -0.47 -5.60
C LEU A 74 -6.51 0.11 -6.36
N VAL A 75 -5.36 -0.55 -6.32
CA VAL A 75 -4.19 -0.15 -7.14
C VAL A 75 -4.47 -0.37 -8.61
N LEU A 76 -5.06 -1.50 -9.00
CA LEU A 76 -5.48 -1.74 -10.37
C LEU A 76 -6.54 -0.74 -10.84
N ALA A 77 -7.46 -0.34 -9.98
CA ALA A 77 -8.44 0.71 -10.29
C ALA A 77 -7.73 2.02 -10.71
N ALA A 78 -6.75 2.46 -9.92
CA ALA A 78 -5.95 3.64 -10.24
C ALA A 78 -5.14 3.45 -11.55
N ASP A 79 -4.53 2.27 -11.73
CA ASP A 79 -3.77 1.94 -12.93
C ASP A 79 -4.67 1.95 -14.19
N PHE A 80 -5.89 1.39 -14.13
CA PHE A 80 -6.85 1.42 -15.24
C PHE A 80 -7.27 2.85 -15.59
N ILE A 81 -7.54 3.70 -14.58
CA ILE A 81 -7.95 5.08 -14.81
C ILE A 81 -6.79 5.90 -15.40
N VAL A 82 -5.60 5.80 -14.81
CA VAL A 82 -4.48 6.72 -15.12
C VAL A 82 -3.63 6.21 -16.29
N ILE A 83 -3.26 4.92 -16.30
CA ILE A 83 -2.40 4.33 -17.34
C ILE A 83 -3.25 3.81 -18.49
N GLY A 84 -4.25 2.98 -18.17
CA GLY A 84 -5.13 2.33 -19.15
C GLY A 84 -6.15 3.27 -19.81
N LYS A 85 -6.38 4.47 -19.25
CA LYS A 85 -7.40 5.45 -19.71
C LYS A 85 -8.81 4.84 -19.82
N ASN A 86 -9.12 3.87 -18.97
CA ASN A 86 -10.39 3.16 -18.94
C ASN A 86 -11.07 3.39 -17.58
N MET A 87 -12.00 4.34 -17.56
CA MET A 87 -12.74 4.71 -16.36
C MET A 87 -13.67 3.58 -15.90
N GLU A 88 -14.38 2.93 -16.82
CA GLU A 88 -15.39 1.91 -16.50
C GLU A 88 -14.77 0.71 -15.77
N ILE A 89 -13.67 0.18 -16.29
CA ILE A 89 -12.95 -0.92 -15.62
C ILE A 89 -12.38 -0.44 -14.29
N GLY A 90 -11.85 0.79 -14.25
CA GLY A 90 -11.36 1.41 -13.02
C GLY A 90 -12.44 1.51 -11.93
N GLU A 91 -13.65 1.91 -12.28
CA GLU A 91 -14.81 1.97 -11.37
C GLU A 91 -15.20 0.60 -10.82
N ILE A 92 -15.22 -0.43 -11.67
CA ILE A 92 -15.52 -1.81 -11.24
C ILE A 92 -14.49 -2.29 -10.21
N PHE A 93 -13.20 -2.12 -10.51
CA PHE A 93 -12.12 -2.50 -9.59
C PHE A 93 -12.14 -1.66 -8.32
N TRP A 94 -12.45 -0.36 -8.42
CA TRP A 94 -12.56 0.51 -7.26
C TRP A 94 -13.71 0.10 -6.35
N PHE A 95 -14.90 -0.15 -6.90
CA PHE A 95 -16.07 -0.51 -6.10
C PHE A 95 -15.89 -1.85 -5.39
N THR A 96 -15.47 -2.88 -6.14
CA THR A 96 -15.22 -4.21 -5.57
C THR A 96 -14.07 -4.21 -4.58
N GLY A 97 -12.99 -3.50 -4.88
CA GLY A 97 -11.85 -3.30 -3.98
C GLY A 97 -12.23 -2.54 -2.72
N THR A 98 -13.07 -1.51 -2.82
CA THR A 98 -13.56 -0.73 -1.67
C THR A 98 -14.38 -1.59 -0.72
N LEU A 99 -15.34 -2.37 -1.23
CA LEU A 99 -16.15 -3.27 -0.40
C LEU A 99 -15.28 -4.32 0.31
N ALA A 100 -14.36 -4.94 -0.42
CA ALA A 100 -13.43 -5.92 0.16
C ALA A 100 -12.50 -5.27 1.20
N THR A 101 -12.04 -4.04 0.95
CA THR A 101 -11.17 -3.31 1.87
C THR A 101 -11.89 -2.93 3.15
N ILE A 102 -13.13 -2.46 3.06
CA ILE A 102 -13.97 -2.16 4.24
C ILE A 102 -14.23 -3.45 5.03
N PHE A 103 -14.55 -4.55 4.34
CA PHE A 103 -14.75 -5.83 4.97
C PHE A 103 -13.53 -6.28 5.79
N PHE A 104 -12.34 -6.32 5.19
CA PHE A 104 -11.11 -6.70 5.91
C PHE A 104 -10.66 -5.65 6.92
N GLY A 105 -10.92 -4.37 6.65
CA GLY A 105 -10.62 -3.26 7.57
C GLY A 105 -11.44 -3.31 8.86
N ILE A 106 -12.60 -3.99 8.85
CA ILE A 106 -13.43 -4.24 10.03
C ILE A 106 -13.17 -5.63 10.61
N LEU A 107 -13.13 -6.67 9.76
CA LEU A 107 -12.98 -8.06 10.21
C LEU A 107 -11.68 -8.29 10.97
N THR A 108 -10.54 -7.80 10.44
CA THR A 108 -9.23 -8.04 11.08
C THR A 108 -9.16 -7.42 12.48
N PRO A 109 -9.48 -6.13 12.71
CA PRO A 109 -9.53 -5.58 14.06
C PRO A 109 -10.58 -6.26 14.95
N TYR A 110 -11.75 -6.62 14.41
CA TYR A 110 -12.77 -7.34 15.18
C TYR A 110 -12.25 -8.68 15.72
N LEU A 111 -11.55 -9.47 14.88
CA LEU A 111 -10.96 -10.74 15.31
C LEU A 111 -9.86 -10.55 16.37
N MET A 112 -9.09 -9.45 16.29
CA MET A 112 -8.11 -9.10 17.30
C MET A 112 -8.77 -8.67 18.62
N PHE A 113 -9.83 -7.84 18.57
CA PHE A 113 -10.47 -7.27 19.75
C PHE A 113 -11.24 -8.31 20.56
N LYS A 114 -11.88 -9.28 19.88
CA LYS A 114 -12.66 -10.34 20.55
C LYS A 114 -11.79 -11.43 21.18
N GLY A 115 -10.49 -11.51 20.83
CA GLY A 115 -9.62 -12.64 21.18
C GLY A 115 -8.59 -12.29 22.25
N GLU A 116 -8.30 -13.24 23.14
CA GLU A 116 -7.23 -13.14 24.16
C GLU A 116 -5.87 -13.62 23.64
N HIS A 117 -5.80 -13.98 22.35
CA HIS A 117 -4.64 -14.59 21.72
C HIS A 117 -3.56 -13.57 21.24
N VAL A 118 -3.89 -12.27 21.24
CA VAL A 118 -2.98 -11.22 20.81
C VAL A 118 -2.01 -10.86 21.94
N LYS A 119 -0.69 -10.91 21.64
CA LYS A 119 0.38 -10.62 22.59
C LYS A 119 1.27 -9.49 22.05
N LEU A 120 2.08 -8.90 22.93
CA LEU A 120 3.04 -7.84 22.57
C LEU A 120 3.99 -8.26 21.44
N ASP A 121 4.43 -9.53 21.42
CA ASP A 121 5.29 -10.10 20.38
C ASP A 121 4.66 -10.07 18.98
N HIS A 122 3.33 -10.10 18.89
CA HIS A 122 2.61 -10.08 17.62
C HIS A 122 2.52 -8.69 16.99
N ILE A 123 2.79 -7.62 17.77
CA ILE A 123 2.79 -6.26 17.24
C ILE A 123 3.92 -6.12 16.24
N ASN A 124 3.57 -5.79 15.03
CA ASN A 124 4.51 -5.50 13.94
C ASN A 124 3.84 -4.60 12.89
N PRO A 125 4.60 -3.96 12.00
CA PRO A 125 4.04 -3.04 11.01
C PRO A 125 3.07 -3.65 9.99
N ALA A 126 2.94 -5.00 9.90
CA ALA A 126 1.87 -5.59 9.09
C ALA A 126 0.47 -5.21 9.59
N TRP A 127 0.33 -4.81 10.86
CA TRP A 127 -0.91 -4.28 11.43
C TRP A 127 -1.38 -2.99 10.75
N PHE A 128 -0.50 -2.28 10.04
CA PHE A 128 -0.88 -1.12 9.24
C PHE A 128 -1.61 -1.49 7.94
N ILE A 129 -1.56 -2.76 7.48
CA ILE A 129 -2.10 -3.14 6.17
C ILE A 129 -3.62 -2.90 6.07
N PRO A 130 -4.48 -3.35 7.02
CA PRO A 130 -5.91 -3.07 6.95
C PRO A 130 -6.26 -1.57 6.93
N PRO A 131 -5.73 -0.71 7.82
CA PRO A 131 -5.98 0.73 7.73
C PRO A 131 -5.39 1.39 6.48
N VAL A 132 -4.24 0.91 5.96
CA VAL A 132 -3.71 1.36 4.66
C VAL A 132 -4.71 1.09 3.54
N GLY A 133 -5.34 -0.09 3.55
CA GLY A 133 -6.38 -0.40 2.58
C GLY A 133 -7.47 0.66 2.56
N LEU A 134 -7.99 1.04 3.72
CA LEU A 134 -8.99 2.11 3.85
C LEU A 134 -8.48 3.46 3.33
N ILE A 135 -7.23 3.83 3.64
CA ILE A 135 -6.59 5.06 3.16
C ILE A 135 -6.43 5.08 1.64
N VAL A 136 -6.26 3.92 1.00
CA VAL A 136 -6.06 3.80 -0.46
C VAL A 136 -7.36 4.02 -1.24
N ILE A 137 -8.55 3.84 -0.64
CA ILE A 137 -9.85 4.02 -1.31
C ILE A 137 -9.92 5.34 -2.10
N PRO A 138 -9.57 6.51 -1.55
CA PRO A 138 -9.68 7.77 -2.26
C PRO A 138 -8.64 7.96 -3.39
N ILE A 139 -7.62 7.14 -3.51
CA ILE A 139 -6.61 7.33 -4.58
C ILE A 139 -7.27 7.24 -5.96
N ALA A 140 -8.03 6.19 -6.21
CA ALA A 140 -8.82 6.07 -7.44
C ALA A 140 -10.20 6.72 -7.29
N GLY A 141 -10.85 6.57 -6.12
CA GLY A 141 -12.21 7.06 -5.89
C GLY A 141 -12.36 8.57 -6.04
N SER A 142 -11.32 9.35 -5.68
CA SER A 142 -11.37 10.80 -5.91
C SER A 142 -11.39 11.18 -7.40
N LEU A 143 -10.79 10.35 -8.26
CA LEU A 143 -10.80 10.55 -9.72
C LEU A 143 -12.16 10.21 -10.33
N ILE A 144 -12.98 9.40 -9.65
CA ILE A 144 -14.33 9.01 -10.07
C ILE A 144 -15.34 10.15 -9.75
N ILE A 145 -15.15 10.90 -8.65
CA ILE A 145 -16.09 11.95 -8.20
C ILE A 145 -16.57 12.89 -9.31
N PRO A 146 -15.72 13.41 -10.22
CA PRO A 146 -16.15 14.30 -11.29
C PRO A 146 -17.00 13.63 -12.39
N HIS A 147 -16.98 12.29 -12.47
CA HIS A 147 -17.64 11.51 -13.52
C HIS A 147 -19.01 10.97 -13.12
N VAL A 148 -19.39 11.12 -11.86
CA VAL A 148 -20.67 10.66 -11.30
C VAL A 148 -21.52 11.83 -10.80
N SER A 149 -22.85 11.67 -10.76
CA SER A 149 -23.80 12.71 -10.34
C SER A 149 -24.86 12.18 -9.38
N GLY A 150 -25.62 13.09 -8.76
CA GLY A 150 -26.73 12.75 -7.86
C GLY A 150 -26.29 11.87 -6.69
N MET A 151 -27.12 10.90 -6.32
CA MET A 151 -26.89 9.99 -5.20
C MET A 151 -25.61 9.15 -5.35
N ALA A 152 -25.27 8.76 -6.59
CA ALA A 152 -24.02 8.02 -6.84
C ALA A 152 -22.77 8.84 -6.46
N ARG A 153 -22.79 10.15 -6.77
CA ARG A 153 -21.70 11.06 -6.39
C ARG A 153 -21.59 11.20 -4.87
N GLU A 154 -22.70 11.36 -4.18
CA GLU A 154 -22.72 11.45 -2.71
C GLU A 154 -22.17 10.17 -2.07
N PHE A 155 -22.56 9.01 -2.60
CA PHE A 155 -22.08 7.71 -2.13
C PHE A 155 -20.57 7.52 -2.35
N VAL A 156 -20.05 7.90 -3.52
CA VAL A 156 -18.61 7.89 -3.81
C VAL A 156 -17.86 8.82 -2.85
N ILE A 157 -18.35 10.04 -2.63
CA ILE A 157 -17.78 10.97 -1.66
C ILE A 157 -17.77 10.36 -0.26
N PHE A 158 -18.89 9.82 0.19
CA PHE A 158 -19.01 9.17 1.51
C PHE A 158 -17.95 8.07 1.68
N LEU A 159 -17.85 7.13 0.74
CA LEU A 159 -16.89 6.03 0.81
C LEU A 159 -15.43 6.52 0.86
N ASN A 160 -15.09 7.55 0.09
CA ASN A 160 -13.76 8.12 0.07
C ASN A 160 -13.39 8.77 1.42
N TYR A 161 -14.29 9.60 1.99
CA TYR A 161 -14.04 10.25 3.28
C TYR A 161 -14.08 9.25 4.44
N PHE A 162 -14.99 8.28 4.41
CA PHE A 162 -15.03 7.18 5.37
C PHE A 162 -13.70 6.39 5.35
N GLY A 163 -13.25 6.00 4.15
CA GLY A 163 -12.00 5.25 3.99
C GLY A 163 -10.80 6.01 4.51
N TRP A 164 -10.60 7.25 4.05
CA TRP A 164 -9.46 8.05 4.50
C TRP A 164 -9.50 8.32 6.00
N GLY A 165 -10.65 8.77 6.52
CA GLY A 165 -10.79 9.12 7.94
C GLY A 165 -10.59 7.92 8.85
N SER A 166 -11.32 6.82 8.62
CA SER A 166 -11.18 5.61 9.44
C SER A 166 -9.76 5.04 9.35
N GLY A 167 -9.21 4.93 8.14
CA GLY A 167 -7.88 4.38 7.94
C GLY A 167 -6.79 5.22 8.61
N PHE A 168 -6.86 6.53 8.49
CA PHE A 168 -5.87 7.45 9.06
C PHE A 168 -5.86 7.43 10.59
N PHE A 169 -7.02 7.53 11.23
CA PHE A 169 -7.09 7.56 12.70
C PHE A 169 -6.73 6.19 13.32
N ILE A 170 -7.15 5.08 12.70
CA ILE A 170 -6.71 3.74 13.14
C ILE A 170 -5.20 3.59 12.96
N TYR A 171 -4.65 4.05 11.85
CA TYR A 171 -3.20 4.03 11.60
C TYR A 171 -2.43 4.82 12.67
N LEU A 172 -2.88 6.01 13.06
CA LEU A 172 -2.21 6.81 14.12
C LEU A 172 -2.18 6.06 15.45
N ALA A 173 -3.28 5.43 15.84
CA ALA A 173 -3.33 4.64 17.07
C ALA A 173 -2.36 3.45 17.02
N LEU A 174 -2.33 2.73 15.89
CA LEU A 174 -1.43 1.59 15.69
C LEU A 174 0.03 2.03 15.57
N LEU A 175 0.30 3.22 15.03
CA LEU A 175 1.66 3.79 14.98
C LEU A 175 2.22 4.00 16.39
N ALA A 176 1.42 4.54 17.31
CA ALA A 176 1.84 4.71 18.71
C ALA A 176 2.18 3.37 19.37
N ILE A 177 1.35 2.33 19.14
CA ILE A 177 1.58 0.97 19.65
C ILE A 177 2.83 0.35 19.03
N ALA A 178 3.05 0.52 17.72
CA ALA A 178 4.22 0.01 17.04
C ALA A 178 5.51 0.71 17.54
N MET A 179 5.49 2.04 17.75
CA MET A 179 6.61 2.79 18.32
C MET A 179 6.92 2.33 19.75
N TYR A 180 5.90 2.12 20.58
CA TYR A 180 6.06 1.54 21.91
C TYR A 180 6.82 0.19 21.84
N ARG A 181 6.40 -0.68 20.93
CA ARG A 181 7.06 -1.97 20.74
C ARG A 181 8.50 -1.84 20.25
N PHE A 182 8.80 -0.96 19.29
CA PHE A 182 10.15 -0.77 18.77
C PHE A 182 11.13 -0.24 19.81
N ILE A 183 10.64 0.58 20.77
CA ILE A 183 11.48 1.18 21.80
C ILE A 183 11.67 0.23 22.98
N LEU A 184 10.61 -0.47 23.39
CA LEU A 184 10.57 -1.16 24.70
C LEU A 184 10.60 -2.70 24.59
N HIS A 185 10.65 -3.26 23.38
CA HIS A 185 10.64 -4.71 23.20
C HIS A 185 11.77 -5.18 22.29
N HIS A 186 11.98 -6.51 22.24
CA HIS A 186 12.99 -7.13 21.38
C HIS A 186 12.79 -6.73 19.89
N PRO A 187 13.89 -6.69 19.11
CA PRO A 187 13.81 -6.47 17.66
C PRO A 187 12.83 -7.43 16.98
N LEU A 188 12.29 -7.02 15.84
CA LEU A 188 11.44 -7.89 15.04
C LEU A 188 12.19 -9.18 14.64
N PRO A 189 11.50 -10.33 14.52
CA PRO A 189 12.08 -11.51 13.89
C PRO A 189 12.67 -11.17 12.52
N ASN A 190 13.79 -11.76 12.17
CA ASN A 190 14.53 -11.44 10.93
C ASN A 190 13.66 -11.55 9.67
N THR A 191 12.73 -12.51 9.64
CA THR A 191 11.77 -12.69 8.54
C THR A 191 10.71 -11.59 8.47
N LEU A 192 10.46 -10.86 9.56
CA LEU A 192 9.51 -9.74 9.61
C LEU A 192 10.19 -8.36 9.52
N ALA A 193 11.52 -8.30 9.53
CA ALA A 193 12.26 -7.04 9.44
C ALA A 193 11.86 -6.16 8.25
N PRO A 194 11.57 -6.70 7.04
CA PRO A 194 11.10 -5.89 5.92
C PRO A 194 9.79 -5.15 6.18
N THR A 195 8.98 -5.60 7.14
CA THR A 195 7.70 -4.96 7.47
C THR A 195 7.86 -3.52 8.00
N ILE A 196 9.05 -3.14 8.49
CA ILE A 196 9.36 -1.75 8.87
C ILE A 196 9.03 -0.76 7.75
N TRP A 197 9.20 -1.17 6.48
CA TRP A 197 8.88 -0.33 5.31
C TRP A 197 7.39 -0.10 5.13
N ILE A 198 6.52 -0.96 5.71
CA ILE A 198 5.06 -0.85 5.54
C ILE A 198 4.55 0.52 6.00
N ASN A 199 5.18 1.13 6.99
CA ASN A 199 4.75 2.45 7.48
C ASN A 199 4.81 3.56 6.42
N LEU A 200 5.64 3.42 5.39
CA LEU A 200 5.63 4.34 4.25
C LEU A 200 4.33 4.24 3.42
N GLY A 201 3.58 3.13 3.56
CA GLY A 201 2.30 2.92 2.90
C GLY A 201 1.24 3.93 3.34
N PRO A 202 0.88 3.98 4.65
CA PRO A 202 -0.08 4.97 5.16
C PRO A 202 0.37 6.41 4.91
N ILE A 203 1.67 6.69 5.07
CA ILE A 203 2.22 8.03 4.87
C ILE A 203 2.09 8.43 3.40
N GLY A 204 2.58 7.59 2.49
CA GLY A 204 2.57 7.89 1.06
C GLY A 204 1.16 7.87 0.47
N ALA A 205 0.42 6.78 0.68
CA ALA A 205 -0.96 6.68 0.18
C ALA A 205 -1.87 7.73 0.82
N GLY A 206 -1.71 8.00 2.13
CA GLY A 206 -2.48 9.01 2.85
C GLY A 206 -2.25 10.42 2.33
N THR A 207 -1.01 10.76 1.98
CA THR A 207 -0.66 12.04 1.35
C THR A 207 -1.31 12.17 -0.03
N VAL A 208 -1.14 11.17 -0.91
CA VAL A 208 -1.71 11.19 -2.27
C VAL A 208 -3.24 11.24 -2.21
N ALA A 209 -3.84 10.40 -1.37
CA ALA A 209 -5.29 10.31 -1.21
C ALA A 209 -5.88 11.63 -0.70
N LEU A 210 -5.27 12.26 0.32
CA LEU A 210 -5.73 13.53 0.87
C LEU A 210 -5.68 14.64 -0.18
N VAL A 211 -4.56 14.78 -0.88
CA VAL A 211 -4.38 15.81 -1.92
C VAL A 211 -5.40 15.63 -3.04
N ASN A 212 -5.56 14.40 -3.54
CA ASN A 212 -6.48 14.12 -4.63
C ASN A 212 -7.94 14.31 -4.21
N LEU A 213 -8.31 13.84 -3.01
CA LEU A 213 -9.65 13.99 -2.47
C LEU A 213 -10.00 15.47 -2.28
N THR A 214 -9.08 16.25 -1.70
CA THR A 214 -9.27 17.70 -1.53
C THR A 214 -9.39 18.44 -2.86
N LYS A 215 -8.57 18.07 -3.86
CA LYS A 215 -8.66 18.68 -5.21
C LYS A 215 -10.02 18.44 -5.85
N ASN A 216 -10.56 17.23 -5.76
CA ASN A 216 -11.79 16.81 -6.43
C ASN A 216 -13.07 17.03 -5.60
N SER A 217 -12.97 17.55 -4.36
CA SER A 217 -14.13 17.89 -3.53
C SER A 217 -14.49 19.35 -3.70
N SER A 218 -15.58 19.61 -4.44
CA SER A 218 -16.05 20.97 -4.76
C SER A 218 -16.62 21.74 -3.55
N PHE A 219 -17.03 21.02 -2.49
CA PHE A 219 -17.58 21.63 -1.27
C PHE A 219 -16.49 22.11 -0.30
N ILE A 220 -15.21 21.80 -0.53
CA ILE A 220 -14.10 22.36 0.25
C ILE A 220 -13.68 23.69 -0.39
N ALA A 221 -14.04 24.78 0.26
CA ALA A 221 -13.70 26.13 -0.24
C ALA A 221 -12.22 26.47 -0.04
N VAL A 222 -11.66 26.13 1.13
CA VAL A 222 -10.26 26.41 1.49
C VAL A 222 -9.48 25.09 1.52
N LYS A 223 -8.61 24.89 0.55
CA LYS A 223 -7.89 23.62 0.32
C LYS A 223 -6.49 23.58 0.91
N GLU A 224 -5.89 24.73 1.09
CA GLU A 224 -4.50 24.91 1.52
C GLU A 224 -4.14 24.21 2.84
N PRO A 225 -4.97 24.23 3.91
CA PRO A 225 -4.66 23.52 5.15
C PRO A 225 -4.48 22.02 4.96
N PHE A 226 -5.28 21.40 4.09
CA PHE A 226 -5.18 19.97 3.79
C PHE A 226 -3.92 19.67 2.97
N PHE A 227 -3.54 20.56 2.06
CA PHE A 227 -2.32 20.43 1.28
C PHE A 227 -1.07 20.57 2.15
N VAL A 228 -1.05 21.56 3.06
CA VAL A 228 0.04 21.73 4.02
C VAL A 228 0.13 20.53 4.96
N PHE A 229 -1.00 20.01 5.45
CA PHE A 229 -1.01 18.79 6.25
C PHE A 229 -0.42 17.61 5.48
N GLY A 230 -0.79 17.43 4.21
CA GLY A 230 -0.20 16.41 3.34
C GLY A 230 1.32 16.56 3.19
N PHE A 231 1.81 17.80 3.10
CA PHE A 231 3.24 18.07 3.04
C PHE A 231 3.96 17.72 4.36
N LEU A 232 3.39 18.08 5.50
CA LEU A 232 3.94 17.71 6.80
C LEU A 232 3.95 16.19 7.00
N PHE A 233 2.89 15.52 6.56
CA PHE A 233 2.80 14.06 6.63
C PHE A 233 3.84 13.38 5.72
N TRP A 234 4.05 13.90 4.51
CA TRP A 234 5.17 13.50 3.64
C TRP A 234 6.51 13.73 4.32
N GLY A 235 6.72 14.87 5.00
CA GLY A 235 7.94 15.17 5.76
C GLY A 235 8.27 14.13 6.83
N PHE A 236 7.27 13.65 7.56
CA PHE A 236 7.43 12.52 8.50
C PHE A 236 7.94 11.25 7.78
N GLY A 237 7.51 11.05 6.54
CA GLY A 237 7.96 9.93 5.71
C GLY A 237 9.45 9.96 5.38
N ILE A 238 10.10 11.13 5.25
CA ILE A 238 11.57 11.24 5.08
C ILE A 238 12.28 10.62 6.27
N TRP A 239 11.86 11.00 7.49
CA TRP A 239 12.41 10.41 8.71
C TRP A 239 12.25 8.89 8.70
N TRP A 240 11.06 8.40 8.29
CA TRP A 240 10.80 6.96 8.25
C TRP A 240 11.62 6.22 7.19
N VAL A 241 11.85 6.82 6.01
CA VAL A 241 12.76 6.26 4.98
C VAL A 241 14.16 6.06 5.55
N ILE A 242 14.69 7.07 6.24
CA ILE A 242 16.02 7.00 6.85
C ILE A 242 16.06 5.87 7.89
N MET A 243 15.05 5.79 8.76
CA MET A 243 14.94 4.74 9.77
C MET A 243 14.81 3.35 9.14
N ALA A 244 13.98 3.19 8.11
CA ALA A 244 13.78 1.93 7.41
C ALA A 244 15.08 1.45 6.72
N ILE A 245 15.82 2.34 6.07
CA ILE A 245 17.14 2.06 5.48
C ILE A 245 18.13 1.64 6.57
N THR A 246 18.25 2.42 7.64
CA THR A 246 19.18 2.18 8.75
C THR A 246 18.92 0.82 9.40
N MET A 247 17.65 0.51 9.69
CA MET A 247 17.26 -0.77 10.26
C MET A 247 17.51 -1.93 9.29
N THR A 248 17.22 -1.75 8.00
CA THR A 248 17.52 -2.79 7.00
C THR A 248 19.01 -3.10 6.93
N ILE A 249 19.87 -2.08 6.93
CA ILE A 249 21.34 -2.24 6.97
C ILE A 249 21.77 -2.95 8.28
N HIS A 250 21.17 -2.60 9.42
CA HIS A 250 21.43 -3.26 10.69
C HIS A 250 21.10 -4.76 10.62
N TYR A 251 19.93 -5.13 10.10
CA TYR A 251 19.55 -6.53 9.93
C TYR A 251 20.49 -7.28 8.97
N ILE A 252 20.87 -6.66 7.84
CA ILE A 252 21.82 -7.28 6.90
C ILE A 252 23.17 -7.57 7.56
N ARG A 253 23.70 -6.60 8.32
CA ARG A 253 25.07 -6.68 8.88
C ARG A 253 25.16 -7.50 10.17
N ARG A 254 24.14 -7.45 11.02
CA ARG A 254 24.23 -8.00 12.40
C ARG A 254 23.34 -9.22 12.65
N LEU A 255 22.19 -9.32 12.02
CA LEU A 255 21.15 -10.30 12.38
C LEU A 255 20.84 -11.28 11.24
N LYS A 256 21.41 -11.10 10.05
CA LYS A 256 21.03 -11.71 8.77
C LYS A 256 19.61 -11.31 8.35
N LEU A 257 19.39 -11.15 7.07
CA LEU A 257 18.08 -10.85 6.47
C LEU A 257 17.75 -11.96 5.47
N PRO A 258 17.16 -13.08 5.94
CA PRO A 258 16.79 -14.16 5.03
C PRO A 258 15.68 -13.70 4.10
N TYR A 259 15.64 -14.27 2.90
CA TYR A 259 14.50 -14.05 2.03
C TYR A 259 13.23 -14.68 2.65
N ALA A 260 12.16 -13.91 2.72
CA ALA A 260 10.82 -14.32 3.08
C ALA A 260 9.79 -13.55 2.23
N MET A 261 8.54 -14.00 2.21
CA MET A 261 7.47 -13.29 1.47
C MET A 261 7.25 -11.86 1.97
N SER A 262 7.65 -11.56 3.20
CA SER A 262 7.68 -10.20 3.76
C SER A 262 8.57 -9.21 2.99
N TRP A 263 9.48 -9.67 2.11
CA TRP A 263 10.26 -8.78 1.24
C TRP A 263 9.38 -7.96 0.29
N TRP A 264 8.17 -8.43 -0.02
CA TRP A 264 7.20 -7.62 -0.76
C TRP A 264 6.78 -6.35 -0.03
N ALA A 265 7.02 -6.27 1.29
CA ALA A 265 6.83 -5.04 2.07
C ALA A 265 7.80 -3.91 1.68
N PHE A 266 8.90 -4.20 0.99
CA PHE A 266 9.79 -3.18 0.42
C PHE A 266 9.16 -2.42 -0.75
N THR A 267 8.15 -2.98 -1.42
CA THR A 267 7.70 -2.51 -2.72
C THR A 267 6.54 -1.50 -2.65
N PHE A 268 5.32 -1.95 -2.34
CA PHE A 268 4.16 -1.07 -2.35
C PHE A 268 4.31 0.16 -1.44
N PRO A 269 4.78 0.04 -0.19
CA PRO A 269 4.90 1.19 0.69
C PRO A 269 5.89 2.25 0.19
N LEU A 270 7.06 1.81 -0.28
CA LEU A 270 8.03 2.72 -0.89
C LEU A 270 7.46 3.37 -2.16
N GLY A 271 6.76 2.59 -3.01
CA GLY A 271 6.12 3.12 -4.20
C GLY A 271 5.04 4.16 -3.91
N ALA A 272 4.23 3.95 -2.87
CA ALA A 272 3.27 4.93 -2.39
C ALA A 272 3.95 6.24 -1.94
N TYR A 273 5.09 6.12 -1.27
CA TYR A 273 5.87 7.28 -0.85
C TYR A 273 6.55 8.01 -2.03
N VAL A 274 7.01 7.27 -3.04
CA VAL A 274 7.50 7.83 -4.32
C VAL A 274 6.38 8.61 -5.03
N ALA A 275 5.17 8.05 -5.08
CA ALA A 275 4.02 8.76 -5.65
C ALA A 275 3.65 10.02 -4.85
N ALA A 276 3.74 9.96 -3.52
CA ALA A 276 3.53 11.14 -2.65
C ALA A 276 4.58 12.22 -2.91
N SER A 277 5.84 11.85 -3.10
CA SER A 277 6.92 12.79 -3.43
C SER A 277 6.63 13.52 -4.74
N HIS A 278 6.20 12.79 -5.78
CA HIS A 278 5.77 13.39 -7.03
C HIS A 278 4.56 14.33 -6.85
N THR A 279 3.56 13.90 -6.06
CA THR A 279 2.34 14.68 -5.80
C THR A 279 2.65 15.99 -5.07
N ILE A 280 3.45 15.94 -4.00
CA ILE A 280 3.84 17.13 -3.22
C ILE A 280 4.73 18.06 -4.03
N SER A 281 5.71 17.51 -4.75
CA SER A 281 6.55 18.31 -5.64
C SER A 281 5.74 19.05 -6.70
N SER A 282 4.77 18.38 -7.32
CA SER A 282 3.92 18.97 -8.35
C SER A 282 2.94 20.01 -7.78
N LEU A 283 2.52 19.85 -6.52
CA LEU A 283 1.58 20.74 -5.86
C LEU A 283 2.23 22.05 -5.38
N PHE A 284 3.44 21.95 -4.84
CA PHE A 284 4.19 23.07 -4.26
C PHE A 284 5.34 23.57 -5.14
N GLU A 285 5.53 22.98 -6.33
CA GLU A 285 6.57 23.31 -7.30
C GLU A 285 8.01 23.20 -6.74
N ILE A 286 8.23 22.27 -5.78
CA ILE A 286 9.53 22.06 -5.13
C ILE A 286 10.30 20.96 -5.84
N LYS A 287 11.21 21.33 -6.77
CA LYS A 287 12.01 20.38 -7.58
C LYS A 287 12.86 19.42 -6.74
N LEU A 288 13.38 19.85 -5.58
CA LEU A 288 14.19 18.98 -4.72
C LEU A 288 13.40 17.75 -4.27
N ILE A 289 12.11 17.91 -3.94
CA ILE A 289 11.23 16.79 -3.54
C ILE A 289 11.07 15.79 -4.70
N ASP A 290 10.98 16.30 -5.92
CA ASP A 290 10.87 15.45 -7.10
C ASP A 290 12.16 14.63 -7.36
N TYR A 291 13.32 15.24 -7.19
CA TYR A 291 14.61 14.54 -7.31
C TYR A 291 14.77 13.47 -6.22
N ILE A 292 14.34 13.74 -4.99
CA ILE A 292 14.29 12.74 -3.91
C ILE A 292 13.37 11.60 -4.33
N GLY A 293 12.16 11.91 -4.80
CA GLY A 293 11.21 10.90 -5.28
C GLY A 293 11.77 10.07 -6.44
N PHE A 294 12.49 10.70 -7.38
CA PHE A 294 13.13 9.99 -8.49
C PHE A 294 14.28 9.07 -8.03
N ALA A 295 15.08 9.48 -7.06
CA ALA A 295 16.08 8.60 -6.45
C ALA A 295 15.44 7.40 -5.73
N LEU A 296 14.35 7.63 -4.98
CA LEU A 296 13.58 6.57 -4.32
C LEU A 296 12.86 5.66 -5.32
N TYR A 297 12.49 6.15 -6.51
CA TYR A 297 11.95 5.33 -7.58
C TYR A 297 12.96 4.24 -8.03
N TRP A 298 14.24 4.58 -8.17
CA TRP A 298 15.27 3.59 -8.51
C TRP A 298 15.48 2.57 -7.39
N LEU A 299 15.41 3.00 -6.14
CA LEU A 299 15.45 2.08 -5.00
C LEU A 299 14.23 1.13 -5.03
N LEU A 300 13.03 1.65 -5.31
CA LEU A 300 11.83 0.85 -5.51
C LEU A 300 12.00 -0.18 -6.63
N PHE A 301 12.52 0.26 -7.78
CA PHE A 301 12.76 -0.63 -8.93
C PHE A 301 13.70 -1.78 -8.57
N ILE A 302 14.81 -1.48 -7.89
CA ILE A 302 15.77 -2.50 -7.43
C ILE A 302 15.10 -3.45 -6.44
N PHE A 303 14.37 -2.96 -5.44
CA PHE A 303 13.67 -3.79 -4.47
C PHE A 303 12.63 -4.68 -5.13
N TRP A 304 11.85 -4.13 -6.07
CA TRP A 304 10.88 -4.91 -6.82
C TRP A 304 11.56 -6.02 -7.64
N LEU A 305 12.60 -5.68 -8.40
CA LEU A 305 13.31 -6.63 -9.25
C LEU A 305 13.93 -7.78 -8.44
N VAL A 306 14.65 -7.45 -7.37
CA VAL A 306 15.30 -8.46 -6.52
C VAL A 306 14.26 -9.35 -5.85
N THR A 307 13.18 -8.76 -5.32
CA THR A 307 12.10 -9.52 -4.66
C THR A 307 11.37 -10.41 -5.66
N PHE A 308 11.07 -9.88 -6.85
CA PHE A 308 10.40 -10.62 -7.92
C PHE A 308 11.22 -11.82 -8.38
N VAL A 309 12.51 -11.61 -8.69
CA VAL A 309 13.40 -12.69 -9.13
C VAL A 309 13.54 -13.77 -8.06
N LYS A 310 13.74 -13.39 -6.80
CA LYS A 310 13.83 -14.37 -5.68
C LYS A 310 12.53 -15.12 -5.47
N THR A 311 11.38 -14.46 -5.59
CA THR A 311 10.06 -15.09 -5.51
C THR A 311 9.89 -16.10 -6.65
N PHE A 312 10.19 -15.69 -7.89
CA PHE A 312 10.05 -16.52 -9.08
C PHE A 312 10.92 -17.77 -9.01
N ILE A 313 12.20 -17.63 -8.66
CA ILE A 313 13.14 -18.76 -8.53
C ILE A 313 12.62 -19.75 -7.46
N ARG A 314 12.16 -19.27 -6.31
CA ARG A 314 11.65 -20.13 -5.25
C ARG A 314 10.31 -20.78 -5.58
N ALA A 315 9.44 -20.10 -6.30
CA ALA A 315 8.20 -20.68 -6.81
C ALA A 315 8.49 -21.78 -7.82
N TYR A 316 9.43 -21.55 -8.77
CA TYR A 316 9.84 -22.52 -9.77
C TYR A 316 10.43 -23.80 -9.13
N HIS A 317 11.25 -23.67 -8.11
CA HIS A 317 11.81 -24.80 -7.37
C HIS A 317 10.87 -25.41 -6.31
N GLY A 318 9.65 -24.87 -6.16
CA GLY A 318 8.68 -25.34 -5.18
C GLY A 318 9.07 -25.07 -3.71
N THR A 319 10.19 -24.38 -3.46
CA THR A 319 10.69 -24.06 -2.09
C THR A 319 9.89 -22.94 -1.43
N LEU A 320 9.08 -22.20 -2.19
CA LEU A 320 8.19 -21.19 -1.64
C LEU A 320 7.02 -21.81 -0.85
N PHE A 321 6.62 -23.02 -1.18
CA PHE A 321 5.45 -23.73 -0.63
C PHE A 321 5.83 -24.80 0.42
N ARG A 322 7.11 -24.95 0.72
CA ARG A 322 7.63 -25.82 1.78
C ARG A 322 7.91 -24.91 2.99
N GLY A 323 6.92 -24.84 3.90
CA GLY A 323 7.05 -24.16 5.19
C GLY A 323 7.95 -24.91 6.16
#